data_7b33b9d3851bd99bc3488f57adbe711e
#
_entry.id   7b33b9d3851bd99bc3488f57adbe711e
#
_cell.length_a   1.000
_cell.length_b   1.000
_cell.length_c   1.000
_cell.angle_alpha   90.00
_cell.angle_beta   90.00
_cell.angle_gamma   90.00
#
_symmetry.space_group_name_H-M   'P 1'
#
loop_
_entity.id
_entity.type
_entity.pdbx_description
1 polymer ?
#
loop_
_entity_poly.entity_id
_entity_poly.type
_entity_poly.pdbx_seq_one_letter_code
_entity_poly.pdbx_strand_id
1 'polypeptide(L)'
;MSSIETTDEAPKVTDYRDDIQAASAALRNSIAETEGPLPPAWVVEFMLRSWRRYLVLVHHDSGQGSAAWARAIDVTRRLLQSIVPTESPERRAQLVRELPRLVTDVKIAIDKAQIDATERDTFLDQLRQLHMSLLKLEQMPSDQGTDFSDTVTMDVRDPRYRALLDKLDGAEGMEHIEM
;
A
#
# COMPACT_ATOMS: atom_id res chain seq x y z
N MET A 1 -58.06 -9.44 13.01
CA MET A 1 -57.09 -10.44 12.45
C MET A 1 -56.04 -9.64 11.72
N SER A 2 -54.96 -9.30 12.42
CA SER A 2 -53.85 -8.52 11.84
C SER A 2 -52.73 -9.48 11.47
N SER A 3 -52.54 -9.66 10.18
CA SER A 3 -51.39 -10.41 9.64
C SER A 3 -50.14 -9.53 9.79
N ILE A 4 -49.24 -9.99 10.65
CA ILE A 4 -47.89 -9.45 10.72
C ILE A 4 -47.10 -10.10 9.59
N GLU A 5 -46.88 -9.39 8.50
CA GLU A 5 -45.88 -9.77 7.50
C GLU A 5 -44.49 -9.54 8.10
N THR A 6 -43.91 -10.62 8.58
CA THR A 6 -42.51 -10.67 8.95
C THR A 6 -41.74 -10.72 7.64
N THR A 7 -41.27 -9.56 7.19
CA THR A 7 -40.26 -9.50 6.11
C THR A 7 -38.96 -10.03 6.67
N ASP A 8 -38.72 -11.31 6.41
CA ASP A 8 -37.40 -11.94 6.64
C ASP A 8 -36.43 -11.43 5.54
N GLU A 9 -35.93 -10.22 5.74
CA GLU A 9 -34.89 -9.66 4.89
C GLU A 9 -33.57 -10.30 5.32
N ALA A 10 -33.21 -11.39 4.62
CA ALA A 10 -31.90 -12.01 4.76
C ALA A 10 -30.80 -10.95 4.61
N PRO A 11 -29.76 -10.97 5.45
CA PRO A 11 -28.67 -9.99 5.36
C PRO A 11 -28.09 -10.00 3.95
N LYS A 12 -28.17 -8.87 3.25
CA LYS A 12 -27.54 -8.71 1.93
C LYS A 12 -26.04 -8.94 2.09
N VAL A 13 -25.57 -10.07 1.59
CA VAL A 13 -24.14 -10.33 1.46
C VAL A 13 -23.58 -9.24 0.52
N THR A 14 -22.81 -8.33 1.07
CA THR A 14 -22.20 -7.26 0.29
C THR A 14 -21.18 -7.90 -0.65
N ASP A 15 -21.40 -7.76 -1.96
CA ASP A 15 -20.47 -8.26 -2.98
C ASP A 15 -19.37 -7.23 -3.23
N TYR A 16 -18.16 -7.51 -2.77
CA TYR A 16 -16.99 -6.66 -2.92
C TYR A 16 -16.15 -6.98 -4.17
N ARG A 17 -16.62 -7.82 -5.08
CA ARG A 17 -15.79 -8.27 -6.23
C ARG A 17 -15.28 -7.12 -7.08
N ASP A 18 -16.17 -6.19 -7.44
CA ASP A 18 -15.80 -5.04 -8.27
C ASP A 18 -14.85 -4.11 -7.52
N ASP A 19 -15.08 -3.91 -6.22
CA ASP A 19 -14.23 -3.09 -5.35
C ASP A 19 -12.81 -3.68 -5.24
N ILE A 20 -12.72 -5.00 -5.10
CA ILE A 20 -11.47 -5.74 -5.06
C ILE A 20 -10.71 -5.63 -6.37
N GLN A 21 -11.41 -5.81 -7.48
CA GLN A 21 -10.82 -5.71 -8.81
C GLN A 21 -10.30 -4.29 -9.06
N ALA A 22 -11.08 -3.26 -8.73
CA ALA A 22 -10.68 -1.87 -8.84
C ALA A 22 -9.46 -1.54 -7.96
N ALA A 23 -9.47 -1.97 -6.69
CA ALA A 23 -8.37 -1.79 -5.76
C ALA A 23 -7.08 -2.50 -6.22
N SER A 24 -7.21 -3.74 -6.70
CA SER A 24 -6.07 -4.52 -7.20
C SER A 24 -5.47 -3.91 -8.46
N ALA A 25 -6.31 -3.45 -9.40
CA ALA A 25 -5.86 -2.77 -10.61
C ALA A 25 -5.15 -1.45 -10.28
N ALA A 26 -5.72 -0.64 -9.38
CA ALA A 26 -5.13 0.62 -8.94
C ALA A 26 -3.78 0.42 -8.26
N LEU A 27 -3.66 -0.60 -7.42
CA LEU A 27 -2.41 -0.92 -6.73
C LEU A 27 -1.34 -1.37 -7.71
N ARG A 28 -1.68 -2.25 -8.66
CA ARG A 28 -0.78 -2.71 -9.72
C ARG A 28 -0.27 -1.53 -10.56
N ASN A 29 -1.18 -0.65 -10.98
CA ASN A 29 -0.83 0.53 -11.75
C ASN A 29 0.09 1.46 -10.96
N SER A 30 -0.20 1.70 -9.68
CA SER A 30 0.63 2.55 -8.83
C SER A 30 2.05 1.99 -8.64
N ILE A 31 2.20 0.67 -8.53
CA ILE A 31 3.51 0.01 -8.48
C ILE A 31 4.23 0.14 -9.83
N ALA A 32 3.53 -0.09 -10.94
CA ALA A 32 4.12 -0.02 -12.27
C ALA A 32 4.52 1.41 -12.69
N GLU A 33 3.81 2.42 -12.20
CA GLU A 33 4.11 3.84 -12.45
C GLU A 33 5.24 4.37 -11.55
N THR A 34 5.66 3.63 -10.53
CA THR A 34 6.74 4.04 -9.64
C THR A 34 8.08 3.97 -10.39
N GLU A 35 8.71 5.12 -10.58
CA GLU A 35 10.03 5.21 -11.22
C GLU A 35 11.11 4.71 -10.28
N GLY A 36 11.98 3.82 -10.76
CA GLY A 36 13.14 3.34 -10.01
C GLY A 36 13.08 1.85 -9.68
N PRO A 37 13.88 1.39 -8.71
CA PRO A 37 13.90 -0.02 -8.30
C PRO A 37 12.57 -0.40 -7.66
N LEU A 38 12.25 -1.69 -7.75
CA LEU A 38 11.05 -2.25 -7.14
C LEU A 38 11.03 -2.01 -5.63
N PRO A 39 9.82 -1.78 -5.07
CA PRO A 39 9.66 -1.70 -3.63
C PRO A 39 10.20 -2.95 -2.90
N PRO A 40 10.74 -2.82 -1.69
CA PRO A 40 11.09 -3.98 -0.87
C PRO A 40 9.93 -4.98 -0.72
N ALA A 41 10.25 -6.27 -0.64
CA ALA A 41 9.23 -7.34 -0.57
C ALA A 41 8.20 -7.12 0.53
N TRP A 42 8.63 -6.70 1.72
CA TRP A 42 7.72 -6.42 2.85
C TRP A 42 6.74 -5.28 2.56
N VAL A 43 7.14 -4.28 1.75
CA VAL A 43 6.20 -3.23 1.30
C VAL A 43 5.15 -3.82 0.37
N VAL A 44 5.60 -4.61 -0.62
CA VAL A 44 4.68 -5.26 -1.56
C VAL A 44 3.70 -6.17 -0.82
N GLU A 45 4.17 -6.98 0.12
CA GLU A 45 3.33 -7.83 0.94
C GLU A 45 2.28 -7.03 1.74
N PHE A 46 2.71 -5.95 2.39
CA PHE A 46 1.80 -5.06 3.11
C PHE A 46 0.76 -4.44 2.18
N MET A 47 1.19 -3.97 0.99
CA MET A 47 0.30 -3.40 -0.02
C MET A 47 -0.75 -4.41 -0.49
N LEU A 48 -0.35 -5.65 -0.76
CA LEU A 48 -1.25 -6.70 -1.24
C LEU A 48 -2.21 -7.20 -0.17
N ARG A 49 -1.76 -7.28 1.06
CA ARG A 49 -2.51 -7.87 2.17
C ARG A 49 -3.41 -6.85 2.85
N SER A 50 -2.84 -5.73 3.28
CA SER A 50 -3.47 -4.80 4.21
C SER A 50 -3.88 -3.49 3.55
N TRP A 51 -3.02 -2.89 2.72
CA TRP A 51 -3.31 -1.64 2.03
C TRP A 51 -4.44 -1.79 1.00
N ARG A 52 -4.48 -2.93 0.30
CA ARG A 52 -5.58 -3.24 -0.62
C ARG A 52 -6.95 -3.14 0.06
N ARG A 53 -7.05 -3.60 1.32
CA ARG A 53 -8.29 -3.47 2.11
C ARG A 53 -8.72 -2.02 2.27
N TYR A 54 -7.78 -1.11 2.52
CA TYR A 54 -8.07 0.32 2.54
C TYR A 54 -8.67 0.80 1.22
N LEU A 55 -8.06 0.43 0.09
CA LEU A 55 -8.57 0.81 -1.23
C LEU A 55 -9.95 0.22 -1.53
N VAL A 56 -10.19 -1.05 -1.17
CA VAL A 56 -11.51 -1.70 -1.29
C VAL A 56 -12.56 -0.91 -0.53
N LEU A 57 -12.30 -0.57 0.73
CA LEU A 57 -13.26 0.18 1.55
C LEU A 57 -13.54 1.58 1.00
N VAL A 58 -12.52 2.29 0.53
CA VAL A 58 -12.71 3.61 -0.08
C VAL A 58 -13.51 3.53 -1.37
N HIS A 59 -13.23 2.53 -2.21
CA HIS A 59 -13.95 2.32 -3.46
C HIS A 59 -15.42 1.97 -3.19
N HIS A 60 -15.65 1.07 -2.25
CA HIS A 60 -16.99 0.66 -1.85
C HIS A 60 -17.83 1.83 -1.31
N ASP A 61 -17.25 2.61 -0.39
CA ASP A 61 -17.95 3.73 0.27
C ASP A 61 -18.24 4.91 -0.67
N SER A 62 -17.36 5.15 -1.63
CA SER A 62 -17.33 6.43 -2.35
C SER A 62 -17.35 6.30 -3.88
N GLY A 63 -17.00 5.15 -4.43
CA GLY A 63 -16.91 4.89 -5.87
C GLY A 63 -15.63 5.43 -6.52
N GLN A 64 -15.34 4.90 -7.71
CA GLN A 64 -14.11 5.16 -8.48
C GLN A 64 -13.95 6.63 -8.91
N GLY A 65 -15.02 7.35 -9.17
CA GLY A 65 -15.00 8.76 -9.61
C GLY A 65 -14.92 9.78 -8.47
N SER A 66 -14.83 9.33 -7.22
CA SER A 66 -14.88 10.21 -6.06
C SER A 66 -13.56 10.90 -5.74
N ALA A 67 -13.64 12.05 -5.07
CA ALA A 67 -12.47 12.73 -4.51
C ALA A 67 -11.77 11.89 -3.42
N ALA A 68 -12.51 11.03 -2.72
CA ALA A 68 -11.95 10.12 -1.73
C ALA A 68 -11.09 9.05 -2.39
N TRP A 69 -11.57 8.45 -3.48
CA TRP A 69 -10.80 7.51 -4.27
C TRP A 69 -9.53 8.14 -4.86
N ALA A 70 -9.66 9.31 -5.48
CA ALA A 70 -8.51 10.02 -6.03
C ALA A 70 -7.44 10.30 -4.96
N ARG A 71 -7.85 10.69 -3.73
CA ARG A 71 -6.92 10.88 -2.60
C ARG A 71 -6.27 9.57 -2.16
N ALA A 72 -7.03 8.47 -2.13
CA ALA A 72 -6.48 7.17 -1.74
C ALA A 72 -5.39 6.71 -2.72
N ILE A 73 -5.61 6.90 -4.01
CA ILE A 73 -4.60 6.63 -5.05
C ILE A 73 -3.39 7.55 -4.91
N ASP A 74 -3.61 8.85 -4.65
CA ASP A 74 -2.51 9.81 -4.43
C ASP A 74 -1.64 9.41 -3.24
N VAL A 75 -2.24 9.04 -2.10
CA VAL A 75 -1.50 8.55 -0.93
C VAL A 75 -0.71 7.28 -1.26
N THR A 76 -1.31 6.35 -2.00
CA THR A 76 -0.64 5.12 -2.45
C THR A 76 0.60 5.43 -3.31
N ARG A 77 0.47 6.31 -4.29
CA ARG A 77 1.60 6.73 -5.15
C ARG A 77 2.69 7.46 -4.37
N ARG A 78 2.32 8.39 -3.49
CA ARG A 78 3.29 9.11 -2.65
C ARG A 78 4.03 8.18 -1.70
N LEU A 79 3.35 7.19 -1.15
CA LEU A 79 3.97 6.18 -0.30
C LEU A 79 5.01 5.36 -1.08
N LEU A 80 4.65 4.84 -2.26
CA LEU A 80 5.55 4.10 -3.13
C LEU A 80 6.73 4.97 -3.61
N GLN A 81 6.48 6.22 -3.99
CA GLN A 81 7.52 7.14 -4.43
C GLN A 81 8.48 7.55 -3.31
N SER A 82 7.99 7.59 -2.05
CA SER A 82 8.80 8.00 -0.89
C SER A 82 9.89 7.00 -0.51
N ILE A 83 9.78 5.77 -0.98
CA ILE A 83 10.73 4.68 -0.70
C ILE A 83 11.69 4.41 -1.86
N VAL A 84 11.60 5.19 -2.93
CA VAL A 84 12.52 5.10 -4.07
C VAL A 84 13.81 5.83 -3.72
N PRO A 85 14.99 5.16 -3.80
CA PRO A 85 16.27 5.83 -3.66
C PRO A 85 16.44 6.93 -4.70
N THR A 86 17.00 8.06 -4.30
CA THR A 86 17.27 9.17 -5.21
C THR A 86 18.61 9.81 -4.90
N GLU A 87 19.38 10.12 -5.95
CA GLU A 87 20.63 10.87 -5.85
C GLU A 87 20.40 12.40 -5.90
N SER A 88 19.19 12.85 -6.29
CA SER A 88 18.86 14.28 -6.38
C SER A 88 18.68 14.91 -5.00
N PRO A 89 19.50 15.91 -4.64
CA PRO A 89 19.35 16.67 -3.40
C PRO A 89 17.99 17.36 -3.30
N GLU A 90 17.45 17.83 -4.41
CA GLU A 90 16.17 18.51 -4.48
C GLU A 90 15.01 17.54 -4.14
N ARG A 91 15.05 16.34 -4.71
CA ARG A 91 14.05 15.29 -4.41
C ARG A 91 14.14 14.84 -2.95
N ARG A 92 15.33 14.72 -2.38
CA ARG A 92 15.50 14.42 -0.94
C ARG A 92 14.94 15.53 -0.07
N ALA A 93 15.26 16.77 -0.36
CA ALA A 93 14.73 17.92 0.38
C ALA A 93 13.19 18.01 0.27
N GLN A 94 12.63 17.66 -0.87
CA GLN A 94 11.20 17.57 -1.07
C GLN A 94 10.61 16.44 -0.22
N LEU A 95 11.20 15.25 -0.24
CA LEU A 95 10.79 14.11 0.57
C LEU A 95 10.74 14.47 2.05
N VAL A 96 11.80 15.08 2.60
CA VAL A 96 11.85 15.52 4.00
C VAL A 96 10.68 16.43 4.36
N ARG A 97 10.31 17.36 3.47
CA ARG A 97 9.17 18.27 3.71
C ARG A 97 7.83 17.57 3.64
N GLU A 98 7.69 16.54 2.80
CA GLU A 98 6.43 15.84 2.57
C GLU A 98 6.18 14.69 3.55
N LEU A 99 7.25 14.11 4.13
CA LEU A 99 7.16 12.96 5.02
C LEU A 99 6.17 13.12 6.19
N PRO A 100 6.13 14.25 6.94
CA PRO A 100 5.19 14.38 8.06
C PRO A 100 3.73 14.24 7.62
N ARG A 101 3.38 14.85 6.49
CA ARG A 101 2.03 14.77 5.93
C ARG A 101 1.76 13.36 5.40
N LEU A 102 2.71 12.77 4.69
CA LEU A 102 2.57 11.40 4.18
C LEU A 102 2.33 10.40 5.30
N VAL A 103 3.12 10.47 6.39
CA VAL A 103 2.96 9.57 7.54
C VAL A 103 1.59 9.74 8.18
N THR A 104 1.07 10.97 8.27
CA THR A 104 -0.28 11.23 8.77
C THR A 104 -1.33 10.60 7.86
N ASP A 105 -1.23 10.79 6.56
CA ASP A 105 -2.17 10.23 5.58
C ASP A 105 -2.14 8.69 5.61
N VAL A 106 -0.94 8.09 5.74
CA VAL A 106 -0.76 6.63 5.87
C VAL A 106 -1.42 6.10 7.14
N LYS A 107 -1.27 6.78 8.29
CA LYS A 107 -1.93 6.39 9.54
C LYS A 107 -3.44 6.43 9.42
N ILE A 108 -4.01 7.47 8.82
CA ILE A 108 -5.45 7.57 8.57
C ILE A 108 -5.94 6.41 7.69
N ALA A 109 -5.18 6.05 6.66
CA ALA A 109 -5.52 4.92 5.80
C ALA A 109 -5.48 3.57 6.55
N ILE A 110 -4.47 3.36 7.37
CA ILE A 110 -4.31 2.18 8.23
C ILE A 110 -5.47 2.05 9.21
N ASP A 111 -5.85 3.15 9.86
CA ASP A 111 -6.96 3.18 10.82
C ASP A 111 -8.29 2.88 10.12
N LYS A 112 -8.52 3.47 8.93
CA LYS A 112 -9.72 3.18 8.13
C LYS A 112 -9.79 1.70 7.71
N ALA A 113 -8.66 1.09 7.37
CA ALA A 113 -8.58 -0.32 7.01
C ALA A 113 -8.68 -1.26 8.21
N GLN A 114 -8.68 -0.74 9.44
CA GLN A 114 -8.70 -1.53 10.68
C GLN A 114 -7.57 -2.58 10.70
N ILE A 115 -6.36 -2.17 10.31
CA ILE A 115 -5.19 -3.04 10.32
C ILE A 115 -4.80 -3.30 11.78
N ASP A 116 -4.45 -4.56 12.06
CA ASP A 116 -4.00 -4.96 13.39
C ASP A 116 -2.87 -4.07 13.92
N ALA A 117 -2.90 -3.78 15.22
CA ALA A 117 -1.95 -2.87 15.86
C ALA A 117 -0.50 -3.33 15.70
N THR A 118 -0.24 -4.62 15.81
CA THR A 118 1.10 -5.21 15.67
C THR A 118 1.61 -5.06 14.24
N GLU A 119 0.77 -5.37 13.26
CA GLU A 119 1.10 -5.20 11.84
C GLU A 119 1.33 -3.73 11.49
N ARG A 120 0.45 -2.84 11.95
CA ARG A 120 0.57 -1.39 11.80
C ARG A 120 1.91 -0.87 12.35
N ASP A 121 2.21 -1.20 13.60
CA ASP A 121 3.40 -0.69 14.28
C ASP A 121 4.67 -1.24 13.64
N THR A 122 4.67 -2.52 13.24
CA THR A 122 5.77 -3.13 12.50
C THR A 122 5.99 -2.43 11.16
N PHE A 123 4.93 -2.20 10.38
CA PHE A 123 5.03 -1.52 9.09
C PHE A 123 5.54 -0.08 9.23
N LEU A 124 5.00 0.69 10.17
CA LEU A 124 5.41 2.08 10.38
C LEU A 124 6.85 2.19 10.86
N ASP A 125 7.32 1.25 11.70
CA ASP A 125 8.71 1.24 12.15
C ASP A 125 9.68 0.88 11.02
N GLN A 126 9.37 -0.15 10.23
CA GLN A 126 10.15 -0.51 9.05
C GLN A 126 10.19 0.63 8.03
N LEU A 127 9.06 1.29 7.77
CA LEU A 127 8.97 2.43 6.87
C LEU A 127 9.84 3.59 7.36
N ARG A 128 9.79 3.88 8.67
CA ARG A 128 10.65 4.90 9.30
C ARG A 128 12.14 4.57 9.13
N GLN A 129 12.52 3.31 9.38
CA GLN A 129 13.90 2.87 9.22
C GLN A 129 14.38 3.01 7.77
N LEU A 130 13.54 2.63 6.81
CA LEU A 130 13.85 2.78 5.39
C LEU A 130 14.05 4.26 5.01
N HIS A 131 13.12 5.14 5.39
CA HIS A 131 13.28 6.57 5.15
C HIS A 131 14.56 7.14 5.78
N MET A 132 14.88 6.74 7.01
CA MET A 132 16.12 7.16 7.67
C MET A 132 17.36 6.67 6.92
N SER A 133 17.34 5.47 6.38
CA SER A 133 18.45 4.94 5.57
C SER A 133 18.61 5.73 4.27
N LEU A 134 17.50 5.99 3.56
CA LEU A 134 17.53 6.76 2.32
C LEU A 134 18.05 8.20 2.51
N LEU A 135 17.74 8.81 3.66
CA LEU A 135 18.20 10.16 3.99
C LEU A 135 19.64 10.18 4.51
N LYS A 136 20.13 9.10 5.15
CA LYS A 136 21.51 9.01 5.69
C LYS A 136 22.56 8.69 4.62
N LEU A 137 22.19 8.10 3.49
CA LEU A 137 23.10 7.80 2.40
C LEU A 137 23.87 9.04 1.89
N GLU A 138 23.42 10.24 2.25
CA GLU A 138 24.08 11.52 1.90
C GLU A 138 25.27 11.87 2.82
N GLN A 139 25.41 11.26 4.00
CA GLN A 139 26.44 11.63 4.98
C GLN A 139 27.72 10.79 4.87
N MET A 140 27.78 9.83 3.98
CA MET A 140 28.98 9.03 3.76
C MET A 140 29.73 9.58 2.54
N PRO A 141 31.01 10.00 2.71
CA PRO A 141 31.86 10.33 1.57
C PRO A 141 32.00 9.10 0.66
N SER A 142 32.00 9.33 -0.65
CA SER A 142 31.96 8.33 -1.73
C SER A 142 33.15 7.34 -1.78
N ASP A 143 33.92 7.18 -0.70
CA ASP A 143 35.22 6.47 -0.70
C ASP A 143 35.23 5.14 0.06
N GLN A 144 34.08 4.59 0.41
CA GLN A 144 34.06 3.20 0.90
C GLN A 144 32.95 2.44 0.17
N GLY A 145 33.38 1.64 -0.80
CA GLY A 145 32.58 0.65 -1.48
C GLY A 145 31.98 -0.38 -0.48
N THR A 146 30.99 0.05 0.23
CA THR A 146 30.14 -0.85 1.00
C THR A 146 29.13 -1.42 0.02
N ASP A 147 29.33 -2.69 -0.27
CA ASP A 147 28.43 -3.52 -1.06
C ASP A 147 27.05 -3.59 -0.33
N PHE A 148 26.14 -2.70 -0.72
CA PHE A 148 24.74 -2.67 -0.25
C PHE A 148 23.89 -3.73 -0.99
N SER A 149 24.52 -4.79 -1.49
CA SER A 149 23.83 -5.94 -2.12
C SER A 149 22.87 -6.67 -1.20
N ASP A 150 22.92 -6.44 0.11
CA ASP A 150 22.05 -7.12 1.09
C ASP A 150 20.75 -6.37 1.43
N THR A 151 20.56 -5.17 0.93
CA THR A 151 19.21 -4.59 0.93
C THR A 151 18.47 -5.18 -0.25
N VAL A 152 17.73 -6.27 0.01
CA VAL A 152 17.01 -7.08 -0.97
C VAL A 152 16.10 -6.20 -1.84
N THR A 153 16.68 -5.58 -2.84
CA THR A 153 15.95 -5.08 -4.00
C THR A 153 15.55 -6.33 -4.79
N MET A 154 14.29 -6.73 -4.67
CA MET A 154 13.76 -7.82 -5.47
C MET A 154 13.85 -7.42 -6.95
N ASP A 155 14.65 -8.16 -7.72
CA ASP A 155 14.68 -8.02 -9.18
C ASP A 155 13.29 -8.38 -9.74
N VAL A 156 12.81 -7.64 -10.75
CA VAL A 156 11.58 -7.94 -11.51
C VAL A 156 11.56 -9.39 -12.00
N ARG A 157 12.74 -9.99 -12.14
CA ARG A 157 12.95 -11.38 -12.55
C ARG A 157 12.86 -12.38 -11.40
N ASP A 158 12.80 -11.90 -10.14
CA ASP A 158 12.66 -12.79 -8.98
C ASP A 158 11.29 -13.50 -9.06
N PRO A 159 11.28 -14.84 -9.09
CA PRO A 159 10.03 -15.61 -9.15
C PRO A 159 9.10 -15.32 -7.97
N ARG A 160 9.62 -14.85 -6.82
CA ARG A 160 8.81 -14.46 -5.67
C ARG A 160 8.02 -13.19 -5.95
N TYR A 161 8.61 -12.22 -6.66
CA TYR A 161 7.91 -10.99 -7.04
C TYR A 161 6.79 -11.29 -8.04
N ARG A 162 7.06 -12.17 -9.02
CA ARG A 162 6.05 -12.62 -9.97
C ARG A 162 4.90 -13.35 -9.25
N ALA A 163 5.21 -14.22 -8.30
CA ALA A 163 4.21 -14.90 -7.49
C ALA A 163 3.37 -13.94 -6.62
N LEU A 164 3.94 -12.82 -6.16
CA LEU A 164 3.20 -11.77 -5.44
C LEU A 164 2.27 -11.00 -6.37
N LEU A 165 2.70 -10.70 -7.60
CA LEU A 165 1.84 -10.06 -8.61
C LEU A 165 0.73 -11.00 -9.08
N ASP A 166 1.00 -12.30 -9.25
CA ASP A 166 0.01 -13.32 -9.60
C ASP A 166 -1.08 -13.45 -8.52
N LYS A 167 -0.74 -13.23 -7.24
CA LYS A 167 -1.73 -13.14 -6.15
C LYS A 167 -2.66 -11.93 -6.26
N LEU A 168 -2.28 -10.89 -7.00
CA LEU A 168 -3.18 -9.77 -7.32
C LEU A 168 -4.20 -10.17 -8.38
N ASP A 169 -3.87 -11.09 -9.28
CA ASP A 169 -4.74 -11.57 -10.34
C ASP A 169 -5.69 -12.68 -9.87
N GLY A 170 -5.27 -13.46 -8.85
CA GLY A 170 -6.06 -14.52 -8.26
C GLY A 170 -6.94 -14.01 -7.13
N ALA A 171 -8.26 -14.05 -7.32
CA ALA A 171 -9.26 -13.75 -6.27
C ALA A 171 -9.22 -14.74 -5.07
N GLU A 172 -8.21 -15.61 -4.99
CA GLU A 172 -8.15 -16.74 -4.06
C GLU A 172 -7.83 -16.38 -2.58
N GLY A 173 -7.61 -15.10 -2.27
CA GLY A 173 -7.25 -14.69 -0.91
C GLY A 173 -8.36 -14.05 -0.09
N MET A 174 -9.62 -14.07 -0.53
CA MET A 174 -10.68 -13.25 0.06
C MET A 174 -11.87 -14.00 0.63
N GLU A 175 -11.73 -15.29 0.87
CA GLU A 175 -12.80 -16.04 1.55
C GLU A 175 -12.94 -15.71 3.05
N HIS A 176 -12.02 -14.93 3.64
CA HIS A 176 -12.08 -14.53 5.04
C HIS A 176 -11.83 -13.04 5.24
N ILE A 177 -12.73 -12.18 4.74
CA ILE A 177 -12.96 -10.88 5.39
C ILE A 177 -14.14 -11.12 6.36
N GLU A 178 -13.85 -11.73 7.49
CA GLU A 178 -14.72 -11.61 8.64
C GLU A 178 -14.64 -10.17 9.15
N MET A 179 -15.75 -9.48 9.06
CA MET A 179 -15.96 -8.21 9.76
C MET A 179 -16.56 -8.50 11.13
#